data_0eea210f80735b0ea7ac7d8820b55716
#
_entry.id   0eea210f80735b0ea7ac7d8820b55716
#
_cell.length_a   1.000
_cell.length_b   1.000
_cell.length_c   1.000
_cell.angle_alpha   90.00
_cell.angle_beta   90.00
_cell.angle_gamma   90.00
#
_symmetry.space_group_name_H-M   'P 1'
#
loop_
_entity.id
_entity.type
_entity.pdbx_description
1 polymer ?
#
loop_
_entity_poly.entity_id
_entity_poly.type
_entity_poly.pdbx_seq_one_letter_code
_entity_poly.pdbx_strand_id
1 'polypeptide(L)'
;LSKRPLVKNTKSNLNSMQQRSFILFDSAIKSPKTRESYIGYLNEFRDFFIIKSYDKLIEIAPKKLQEMLENFIISQTKQGLSLSYINGKISALKLFFAMNDIVALNWIKLSKMKPEKKKLTGDMPYKTEDIQQILRVVGSNLKFRCLVHVISASGMRIGSFEELKLKHIQDMPNGCKSILVYEDDKGEYTTFIHQEAVEALDE
;
A
#
# COMPACT_ATOMS: atom_id res chain seq x y z
N LEU A 1 1.05 -23.15 7.45
CA LEU A 1 1.91 -22.39 6.54
C LEU A 1 1.60 -22.82 5.11
N SER A 2 0.59 -22.19 4.49
CA SER A 2 0.21 -22.41 3.09
C SER A 2 1.15 -21.64 2.18
N LYS A 3 1.97 -22.34 1.41
CA LYS A 3 2.84 -21.78 0.36
C LYS A 3 1.97 -21.23 -0.77
N ARG A 4 2.03 -19.92 -1.03
CA ARG A 4 1.49 -19.32 -2.25
C ARG A 4 2.20 -19.94 -3.46
N PRO A 5 1.49 -20.36 -4.51
CA PRO A 5 2.14 -20.86 -5.72
C PRO A 5 2.84 -19.71 -6.45
N LEU A 6 4.11 -19.88 -6.74
CA LEU A 6 4.93 -18.99 -7.58
C LEU A 6 4.35 -18.93 -8.99
N VAL A 7 4.10 -17.72 -9.45
CA VAL A 7 3.52 -17.35 -10.74
C VAL A 7 4.40 -17.85 -11.89
N LYS A 8 3.94 -18.90 -12.58
CA LYS A 8 4.40 -19.22 -13.94
C LYS A 8 3.44 -18.51 -14.91
N ASN A 9 3.82 -17.35 -15.44
CA ASN A 9 3.32 -16.87 -16.75
C ASN A 9 3.94 -15.50 -17.13
N THR A 10 5.23 -15.48 -17.45
CA THR A 10 5.89 -14.23 -17.90
C THR A 10 5.51 -13.83 -19.32
N LYS A 11 5.21 -14.77 -20.23
CA LYS A 11 4.86 -14.46 -21.65
C LYS A 11 3.40 -13.99 -21.83
N SER A 12 2.44 -14.52 -21.07
CA SER A 12 1.04 -14.06 -21.16
C SER A 12 0.84 -12.68 -20.53
N ASN A 13 1.64 -12.32 -19.53
CA ASN A 13 1.61 -11.02 -18.90
C ASN A 13 2.19 -9.90 -19.78
N LEU A 14 3.21 -10.17 -20.58
CA LEU A 14 3.78 -9.20 -21.52
C LEU A 14 2.78 -8.83 -22.64
N ASN A 15 2.08 -9.80 -23.21
CA ASN A 15 1.04 -9.52 -24.21
C ASN A 15 -0.18 -8.77 -23.64
N SER A 16 -0.52 -8.99 -22.37
CA SER A 16 -1.64 -8.29 -21.75
C SER A 16 -1.34 -6.81 -21.44
N MET A 17 -0.08 -6.48 -21.14
CA MET A 17 0.36 -5.10 -20.89
C MET A 17 0.40 -4.23 -22.16
N GLN A 18 0.35 -4.82 -23.36
CA GLN A 18 0.28 -4.09 -24.63
C GLN A 18 -1.16 -3.79 -25.07
N GLN A 19 -2.18 -4.26 -24.33
CA GLN A 19 -3.58 -4.02 -24.65
C GLN A 19 -3.97 -2.57 -24.36
N ARG A 20 -4.74 -1.96 -25.26
CA ARG A 20 -5.15 -0.56 -25.14
C ARG A 20 -5.86 -0.28 -23.81
N SER A 21 -6.75 -1.15 -23.38
CA SER A 21 -7.49 -1.02 -22.14
C SER A 21 -6.57 -0.97 -20.90
N PHE A 22 -5.50 -1.78 -20.91
CA PHE A 22 -4.50 -1.75 -19.85
C PHE A 22 -3.63 -0.50 -19.91
N ILE A 23 -3.19 -0.05 -21.08
CA ILE A 23 -2.38 1.15 -21.25
C ILE A 23 -3.10 2.39 -20.70
N LEU A 24 -4.40 2.54 -20.99
CA LEU A 24 -5.22 3.63 -20.47
C LEU A 24 -5.30 3.60 -18.94
N PHE A 25 -5.55 2.44 -18.36
CA PHE A 25 -5.58 2.26 -16.91
C PHE A 25 -4.23 2.57 -16.27
N ASP A 26 -3.14 2.04 -16.81
CA ASP A 26 -1.79 2.20 -16.29
C ASP A 26 -1.34 3.67 -16.32
N SER A 27 -1.66 4.40 -17.38
CA SER A 27 -1.32 5.83 -17.52
C SER A 27 -1.97 6.73 -16.46
N ALA A 28 -3.08 6.30 -15.86
CA ALA A 28 -3.76 7.05 -14.82
C ALA A 28 -3.14 6.87 -13.43
N ILE A 29 -2.20 5.93 -13.25
CA ILE A 29 -1.60 5.61 -11.96
C ILE A 29 -0.22 6.25 -11.85
N LYS A 30 -0.06 7.19 -10.90
CA LYS A 30 1.19 7.94 -10.72
C LYS A 30 2.19 7.27 -9.78
N SER A 31 1.70 6.59 -8.73
CA SER A 31 2.55 5.97 -7.71
C SER A 31 2.93 4.53 -8.11
N PRO A 32 4.23 4.17 -8.13
CA PRO A 32 4.69 2.81 -8.44
C PRO A 32 4.08 1.75 -7.50
N LYS A 33 3.97 2.04 -6.21
CA LYS A 33 3.39 1.13 -5.22
C LYS A 33 1.89 0.93 -5.41
N THR A 34 1.17 1.99 -5.77
CA THR A 34 -0.25 1.90 -6.14
C THR A 34 -0.43 1.10 -7.42
N ARG A 35 0.47 1.31 -8.40
CA ARG A 35 0.48 0.58 -9.67
C ARG A 35 0.59 -0.93 -9.45
N GLU A 36 1.55 -1.37 -8.68
CA GLU A 36 1.75 -2.79 -8.35
C GLU A 36 0.49 -3.40 -7.73
N SER A 37 -0.07 -2.73 -6.71
CA SER A 37 -1.28 -3.19 -6.01
C SER A 37 -2.50 -3.24 -6.96
N TYR A 38 -2.70 -2.21 -7.77
CA TYR A 38 -3.86 -2.11 -8.65
C TYR A 38 -3.80 -3.12 -9.79
N ILE A 39 -2.63 -3.37 -10.36
CA ILE A 39 -2.42 -4.44 -11.36
C ILE A 39 -2.74 -5.80 -10.72
N GLY A 40 -2.27 -6.04 -9.49
CA GLY A 40 -2.58 -7.26 -8.75
C GLY A 40 -4.08 -7.48 -8.57
N TYR A 41 -4.81 -6.44 -8.15
CA TYR A 41 -6.26 -6.50 -7.97
C TYR A 41 -7.04 -6.70 -9.28
N LEU A 42 -6.61 -6.04 -10.34
CA LEU A 42 -7.22 -6.21 -11.67
C LEU A 42 -6.99 -7.63 -12.20
N ASN A 43 -5.78 -8.17 -12.03
CA ASN A 43 -5.47 -9.55 -12.40
C ASN A 43 -6.32 -10.54 -11.61
N GLU A 44 -6.47 -10.35 -10.31
CA GLU A 44 -7.27 -11.22 -9.46
C GLU A 44 -8.74 -11.28 -9.92
N PHE A 45 -9.32 -10.14 -10.30
CA PHE A 45 -10.67 -10.09 -10.85
C PHE A 45 -10.76 -10.82 -12.19
N ARG A 46 -9.81 -10.57 -13.10
CA ARG A 46 -9.74 -11.24 -14.40
C ARG A 46 -9.63 -12.76 -14.26
N ASP A 47 -8.75 -13.21 -13.38
CA ASP A 47 -8.45 -14.63 -13.18
C ASP A 47 -9.61 -15.35 -12.46
N PHE A 48 -10.32 -14.66 -11.54
CA PHE A 48 -11.51 -15.19 -10.88
C PHE A 48 -12.61 -15.58 -11.87
N PHE A 49 -12.73 -14.85 -12.97
CA PHE A 49 -13.71 -15.14 -14.04
C PHE A 49 -13.08 -15.79 -15.28
N ILE A 50 -11.81 -16.21 -15.21
CA ILE A 50 -11.09 -16.90 -16.28
C ILE A 50 -11.10 -16.10 -17.61
N ILE A 51 -10.97 -14.77 -17.51
CA ILE A 51 -10.98 -13.88 -18.67
C ILE A 51 -9.56 -13.78 -19.24
N LYS A 52 -9.42 -14.03 -20.54
CA LYS A 52 -8.09 -14.18 -21.18
C LYS A 52 -7.31 -12.86 -21.33
N SER A 53 -8.01 -11.72 -21.40
CA SER A 53 -7.36 -10.43 -21.68
C SER A 53 -8.15 -9.27 -21.05
N TYR A 54 -7.50 -8.12 -20.87
CA TYR A 54 -8.15 -6.92 -20.35
C TYR A 54 -9.12 -6.31 -21.36
N ASP A 55 -8.80 -6.39 -22.67
CA ASP A 55 -9.72 -5.92 -23.72
C ASP A 55 -11.03 -6.73 -23.71
N LYS A 56 -10.97 -8.03 -23.37
CA LYS A 56 -12.20 -8.83 -23.20
C LYS A 56 -13.05 -8.41 -21.98
N LEU A 57 -12.45 -7.78 -20.97
CA LEU A 57 -13.23 -7.23 -19.85
C LEU A 57 -14.13 -6.07 -20.28
N ILE A 58 -13.65 -5.22 -21.19
CA ILE A 58 -14.39 -4.05 -21.63
C ILE A 58 -15.46 -4.38 -22.71
N GLU A 59 -15.35 -5.53 -23.35
CA GLU A 59 -16.36 -6.04 -24.29
C GLU A 59 -17.60 -6.62 -23.60
N ILE A 60 -17.53 -6.87 -22.28
CA ILE A 60 -18.64 -7.46 -21.51
C ILE A 60 -19.77 -6.42 -21.35
N ALA A 61 -21.01 -6.83 -21.66
CA ALA A 61 -22.16 -5.97 -21.49
C ALA A 61 -22.25 -5.43 -20.03
N PRO A 62 -22.55 -4.14 -19.82
CA PRO A 62 -22.55 -3.50 -18.50
C PRO A 62 -23.37 -4.23 -17.44
N LYS A 63 -24.53 -4.78 -17.80
CA LYS A 63 -25.37 -5.54 -16.88
C LYS A 63 -24.66 -6.81 -16.38
N LYS A 64 -24.01 -7.55 -17.27
CA LYS A 64 -23.25 -8.76 -16.93
C LYS A 64 -22.03 -8.41 -16.09
N LEU A 65 -21.34 -7.33 -16.46
CA LEU A 65 -20.18 -6.84 -15.72
C LEU A 65 -20.57 -6.43 -14.29
N GLN A 66 -21.73 -5.79 -14.12
CA GLN A 66 -22.27 -5.44 -12.81
C GLN A 66 -22.50 -6.70 -11.94
N GLU A 67 -23.12 -7.75 -12.50
CA GLU A 67 -23.32 -9.03 -11.81
C GLU A 67 -21.98 -9.68 -11.41
N MET A 68 -20.98 -9.62 -12.28
CA MET A 68 -19.64 -10.15 -11.99
C MET A 68 -18.98 -9.39 -10.84
N LEU A 69 -19.05 -8.07 -10.82
CA LEU A 69 -18.53 -7.23 -9.72
C LEU A 69 -19.21 -7.56 -8.39
N GLU A 70 -20.55 -7.72 -8.40
CA GLU A 70 -21.33 -8.11 -7.23
C GLU A 70 -20.87 -9.48 -6.69
N ASN A 71 -20.80 -10.48 -7.56
CA ASN A 71 -20.35 -11.83 -7.19
C ASN A 71 -18.92 -11.85 -6.66
N PHE A 72 -18.04 -11.06 -7.26
CA PHE A 72 -16.66 -10.92 -6.79
C PHE A 72 -16.62 -10.36 -5.37
N ILE A 73 -17.32 -9.26 -5.10
CA ILE A 73 -17.35 -8.65 -3.76
C ILE A 73 -17.96 -9.60 -2.73
N ILE A 74 -19.04 -10.30 -3.07
CA ILE A 74 -19.66 -11.31 -2.20
C ILE A 74 -18.64 -12.41 -1.85
N SER A 75 -17.92 -12.91 -2.85
CA SER A 75 -16.89 -13.93 -2.65
C SER A 75 -15.77 -13.44 -1.73
N GLN A 76 -15.26 -12.21 -1.95
CA GLN A 76 -14.21 -11.63 -1.14
C GLN A 76 -14.66 -11.42 0.32
N THR A 77 -15.90 -11.00 0.52
CA THR A 77 -16.49 -10.82 1.85
C THR A 77 -16.64 -12.17 2.57
N LYS A 78 -17.11 -13.21 1.86
CA LYS A 78 -17.22 -14.57 2.42
C LYS A 78 -15.86 -15.17 2.81
N GLN A 79 -14.78 -14.80 2.11
CA GLN A 79 -13.42 -15.18 2.46
C GLN A 79 -12.87 -14.44 3.70
N GLY A 80 -13.63 -13.52 4.28
CA GLY A 80 -13.25 -12.76 5.48
C GLY A 80 -12.20 -11.69 5.24
N LEU A 81 -12.04 -11.22 4.00
CA LEU A 81 -11.09 -10.15 3.69
C LEU A 81 -11.50 -8.82 4.34
N SER A 82 -10.50 -8.04 4.77
CA SER A 82 -10.75 -6.76 5.41
C SER A 82 -11.44 -5.75 4.49
N LEU A 83 -12.25 -4.86 5.08
CA LEU A 83 -12.88 -3.76 4.34
C LEU A 83 -11.85 -2.92 3.54
N SER A 84 -10.68 -2.65 4.14
CA SER A 84 -9.62 -1.87 3.48
C SER A 84 -9.11 -2.58 2.22
N TYR A 85 -8.91 -3.89 2.28
CA TYR A 85 -8.44 -4.67 1.14
C TYR A 85 -9.48 -4.74 0.01
N ILE A 86 -10.76 -4.94 0.36
CA ILE A 86 -11.88 -4.91 -0.61
C ILE A 86 -12.02 -3.51 -1.24
N ASN A 87 -11.83 -2.44 -0.46
CA ASN A 87 -11.83 -1.08 -0.99
C ASN A 87 -10.72 -0.85 -2.02
N GLY A 88 -9.51 -1.36 -1.78
CA GLY A 88 -8.41 -1.30 -2.74
C GLY A 88 -8.76 -1.96 -4.08
N LYS A 89 -9.36 -3.17 -4.03
CA LYS A 89 -9.82 -3.89 -5.23
C LYS A 89 -10.89 -3.10 -5.99
N ILE A 90 -11.89 -2.59 -5.29
CA ILE A 90 -12.95 -1.78 -5.91
C ILE A 90 -12.38 -0.52 -6.55
N SER A 91 -11.42 0.15 -5.89
CA SER A 91 -10.78 1.35 -6.43
C SER A 91 -10.01 1.06 -7.73
N ALA A 92 -9.29 -0.04 -7.79
CA ALA A 92 -8.57 -0.46 -8.99
C ALA A 92 -9.54 -0.78 -10.15
N LEU A 93 -10.61 -1.55 -9.87
CA LEU A 93 -11.64 -1.88 -10.87
C LEU A 93 -12.40 -0.65 -11.34
N LYS A 94 -12.74 0.25 -10.41
CA LYS A 94 -13.40 1.52 -10.74
C LYS A 94 -12.53 2.37 -11.67
N LEU A 95 -11.24 2.48 -11.39
CA LEU A 95 -10.31 3.20 -12.24
C LEU A 95 -10.20 2.54 -13.61
N PHE A 96 -10.03 1.21 -13.68
CA PHE A 96 -9.92 0.49 -14.95
C PHE A 96 -11.14 0.72 -15.85
N PHE A 97 -12.34 0.55 -15.31
CA PHE A 97 -13.57 0.72 -16.08
C PHE A 97 -13.84 2.19 -16.45
N ALA A 98 -13.50 3.13 -15.56
CA ALA A 98 -13.62 4.56 -15.86
C ALA A 98 -12.68 5.00 -17.00
N MET A 99 -11.43 4.52 -17.00
CA MET A 99 -10.45 4.83 -18.05
C MET A 99 -10.80 4.20 -19.40
N ASN A 100 -11.72 3.24 -19.42
CA ASN A 100 -12.20 2.57 -20.61
C ASN A 100 -13.68 2.92 -20.94
N ASP A 101 -14.16 4.05 -20.44
CA ASP A 101 -15.50 4.61 -20.72
C ASP A 101 -16.67 3.72 -20.31
N ILE A 102 -16.46 2.75 -19.44
CA ILE A 102 -17.51 1.89 -18.88
C ILE A 102 -18.14 2.59 -17.67
N VAL A 103 -19.05 3.50 -17.90
CA VAL A 103 -19.65 4.38 -16.87
C VAL A 103 -20.96 3.86 -16.27
N ALA A 104 -21.63 2.91 -16.91
CA ALA A 104 -22.96 2.42 -16.53
C ALA A 104 -22.96 1.43 -15.34
N LEU A 105 -21.93 1.47 -14.46
CA LEU A 105 -21.79 0.58 -13.31
C LEU A 105 -22.27 1.25 -12.02
N ASN A 106 -23.07 0.53 -11.23
CA ASN A 106 -23.60 1.04 -9.96
C ASN A 106 -22.62 0.84 -8.79
N TRP A 107 -21.65 1.74 -8.66
CA TRP A 107 -20.66 1.72 -7.59
C TRP A 107 -21.26 1.95 -6.20
N ILE A 108 -22.40 2.65 -6.11
CA ILE A 108 -23.11 2.87 -4.84
C ILE A 108 -23.64 1.53 -4.31
N LYS A 109 -24.26 0.72 -5.18
CA LYS A 109 -24.72 -0.63 -4.82
C LYS A 109 -23.56 -1.48 -4.32
N LEU A 110 -22.44 -1.51 -5.04
CA LEU A 110 -21.24 -2.26 -4.65
C LEU A 110 -20.70 -1.80 -3.31
N SER A 111 -20.73 -0.50 -3.03
CA SER A 111 -20.31 0.05 -1.74
C SER A 111 -21.13 -0.46 -0.56
N LYS A 112 -22.43 -0.68 -0.74
CA LYS A 112 -23.33 -1.20 0.31
C LYS A 112 -23.16 -2.71 0.56
N MET A 113 -22.51 -3.43 -0.36
CA MET A 113 -22.27 -4.88 -0.25
C MET A 113 -20.97 -5.22 0.49
N LYS A 114 -20.18 -4.22 0.86
CA LYS A 114 -18.93 -4.41 1.60
C LYS A 114 -19.19 -4.87 3.03
N PRO A 115 -18.23 -5.58 3.65
CA PRO A 115 -18.32 -5.91 5.06
C PRO A 115 -18.31 -4.63 5.92
N GLU A 116 -18.92 -4.70 7.09
CA GLU A 116 -18.84 -3.62 8.06
C GLU A 116 -17.38 -3.37 8.51
N LYS A 117 -17.08 -2.12 8.82
CA LYS A 117 -15.79 -1.79 9.42
C LYS A 117 -15.76 -2.38 10.82
N LYS A 118 -15.00 -3.47 11.00
CA LYS A 118 -14.70 -3.95 12.34
C LYS A 118 -13.97 -2.82 13.09
N LYS A 119 -14.50 -2.42 14.25
CA LYS A 119 -13.72 -1.62 15.20
C LYS A 119 -12.52 -2.50 15.60
N LEU A 120 -11.37 -2.23 15.02
CA LEU A 120 -10.13 -2.72 15.60
C LEU A 120 -10.05 -2.05 16.99
N THR A 121 -9.86 -2.82 18.03
CA THR A 121 -9.38 -2.30 19.30
C THR A 121 -8.19 -1.40 18.96
N GLY A 122 -8.30 -0.11 19.32
CA GLY A 122 -7.35 0.91 18.87
C GLY A 122 -5.90 0.46 19.09
N ASP A 123 -5.03 0.81 18.16
CA ASP A 123 -3.59 0.60 18.31
C ASP A 123 -3.16 1.26 19.63
N MET A 124 -2.56 0.49 20.52
CA MET A 124 -1.99 1.01 21.75
C MET A 124 -0.62 1.62 21.43
N PRO A 125 -0.33 2.85 21.91
CA PRO A 125 0.99 3.43 21.74
C PRO A 125 2.02 2.60 22.50
N TYR A 126 3.23 2.47 21.95
CA TYR A 126 4.34 1.87 22.66
C TYR A 126 4.67 2.67 23.90
N LYS A 127 4.87 1.99 25.02
CA LYS A 127 5.37 2.57 26.26
C LYS A 127 6.90 2.52 26.29
N THR A 128 7.49 3.27 27.20
CA THR A 128 8.95 3.27 27.39
C THR A 128 9.50 1.86 27.63
N GLU A 129 8.77 1.05 28.40
CA GLU A 129 9.14 -0.33 28.72
C GLU A 129 9.17 -1.22 27.46
N ASP A 130 8.23 -1.00 26.54
CA ASP A 130 8.17 -1.73 25.26
C ASP A 130 9.38 -1.38 24.38
N ILE A 131 9.74 -0.10 24.29
CA ILE A 131 10.93 0.36 23.55
C ILE A 131 12.19 -0.22 24.17
N GLN A 132 12.32 -0.21 25.50
CA GLN A 132 13.46 -0.81 26.17
C GLN A 132 13.57 -2.32 25.91
N GLN A 133 12.43 -3.02 25.88
CA GLN A 133 12.40 -4.44 25.54
C GLN A 133 12.86 -4.69 24.09
N ILE A 134 12.39 -3.89 23.15
CA ILE A 134 12.83 -3.96 21.75
C ILE A 134 14.37 -3.76 21.67
N LEU A 135 14.90 -2.74 22.34
CA LEU A 135 16.34 -2.46 22.35
C LEU A 135 17.16 -3.61 22.95
N ARG A 136 16.66 -4.30 23.99
CA ARG A 136 17.31 -5.50 24.55
C ARG A 136 17.35 -6.64 23.54
N VAL A 137 16.27 -6.87 22.78
CA VAL A 137 16.19 -7.91 21.74
C VAL A 137 17.11 -7.59 20.58
N VAL A 138 17.18 -6.33 20.18
CA VAL A 138 18.08 -5.84 19.11
C VAL A 138 19.55 -6.02 19.48
N GLY A 139 19.89 -5.96 20.78
CA GLY A 139 21.24 -6.20 21.30
C GLY A 139 22.28 -5.22 20.74
N SER A 140 23.39 -5.74 20.25
CA SER A 140 24.52 -4.95 19.71
C SER A 140 24.40 -4.56 18.24
N ASN A 141 23.26 -4.78 17.59
CA ASN A 141 23.07 -4.38 16.20
C ASN A 141 22.85 -2.86 16.10
N LEU A 142 23.91 -2.12 15.81
CA LEU A 142 23.89 -0.64 15.77
C LEU A 142 22.82 -0.08 14.81
N LYS A 143 22.67 -0.67 13.63
CA LYS A 143 21.65 -0.20 12.65
C LYS A 143 20.24 -0.27 13.21
N PHE A 144 19.86 -1.37 13.85
CA PHE A 144 18.53 -1.51 14.43
C PHE A 144 18.38 -0.69 15.70
N ARG A 145 19.43 -0.52 16.51
CA ARG A 145 19.40 0.38 17.67
C ARG A 145 19.15 1.82 17.24
N CYS A 146 19.95 2.32 16.30
CA CYS A 146 19.75 3.65 15.71
C CYS A 146 18.32 3.81 15.16
N LEU A 147 17.82 2.84 14.37
CA LEU A 147 16.48 2.88 13.82
C LEU A 147 15.39 3.01 14.91
N VAL A 148 15.48 2.22 15.98
CA VAL A 148 14.51 2.25 17.09
C VAL A 148 14.57 3.59 17.81
N HIS A 149 15.77 4.09 18.15
CA HIS A 149 15.94 5.38 18.82
C HIS A 149 15.40 6.54 17.98
N VAL A 150 15.78 6.60 16.70
CA VAL A 150 15.37 7.68 15.79
C VAL A 150 13.87 7.66 15.54
N ILE A 151 13.26 6.49 15.29
CA ILE A 151 11.80 6.40 15.09
C ILE A 151 11.03 6.79 16.36
N SER A 152 11.44 6.29 17.52
CA SER A 152 10.75 6.57 18.78
C SER A 152 10.84 8.04 19.19
N ALA A 153 11.98 8.70 18.89
CA ALA A 153 12.18 10.12 19.16
C ALA A 153 11.44 11.03 18.17
N SER A 154 11.50 10.71 16.89
CA SER A 154 11.01 11.59 15.82
C SER A 154 9.57 11.37 15.40
N GLY A 155 9.02 10.18 15.64
CA GLY A 155 7.70 9.79 15.14
C GLY A 155 7.61 9.63 13.62
N MET A 156 8.74 9.65 12.91
CA MET A 156 8.77 9.51 11.46
C MET A 156 8.38 8.10 11.02
N ARG A 157 7.81 7.97 9.81
CA ARG A 157 7.45 6.66 9.27
C ARG A 157 8.70 5.88 8.88
N ILE A 158 8.69 4.56 9.09
CA ILE A 158 9.83 3.70 8.74
C ILE A 158 10.22 3.81 7.25
N GLY A 159 9.27 4.01 6.35
CA GLY A 159 9.55 4.18 4.92
C GLY A 159 10.34 5.43 4.57
N SER A 160 10.39 6.45 5.44
CA SER A 160 11.18 7.66 5.19
C SER A 160 12.70 7.43 5.32
N PHE A 161 13.12 6.33 5.95
CA PHE A 161 14.55 6.00 6.07
C PHE A 161 15.19 5.61 4.74
N GLU A 162 14.42 5.12 3.76
CA GLU A 162 14.94 4.74 2.43
C GLU A 162 15.49 5.95 1.66
N GLU A 163 14.95 7.14 1.92
CA GLU A 163 15.32 8.39 1.24
C GLU A 163 16.18 9.31 2.11
N LEU A 164 16.37 8.97 3.39
CA LEU A 164 17.12 9.80 4.32
C LEU A 164 18.62 9.84 3.97
N LYS A 165 19.18 11.05 3.93
CA LYS A 165 20.59 11.32 3.65
C LYS A 165 21.19 12.16 4.78
N LEU A 166 22.50 12.10 4.96
CA LEU A 166 23.19 12.90 5.98
C LEU A 166 22.94 14.41 5.83
N LYS A 167 22.79 14.92 4.60
CA LYS A 167 22.47 16.34 4.37
C LYS A 167 21.13 16.79 4.96
N HIS A 168 20.22 15.86 5.24
CA HIS A 168 18.90 16.14 5.82
C HIS A 168 18.95 16.33 7.35
N ILE A 169 20.10 16.03 7.96
CA ILE A 169 20.29 16.07 9.41
C ILE A 169 21.11 17.32 9.74
N GLN A 170 20.59 18.15 10.63
CA GLN A 170 21.25 19.40 11.03
C GLN A 170 21.32 19.49 12.54
N ASP A 171 22.46 19.94 13.03
CA ASP A 171 22.69 20.16 14.45
C ASP A 171 21.79 21.26 15.01
N MET A 172 21.34 21.07 16.23
CA MET A 172 20.52 22.00 16.98
C MET A 172 21.09 22.20 18.39
N PRO A 173 20.70 23.29 19.08
CA PRO A 173 21.09 23.50 20.47
C PRO A 173 20.73 22.30 21.37
N ASN A 174 21.46 22.19 22.50
CA ASN A 174 21.24 21.16 23.53
C ASN A 174 21.43 19.70 23.07
N GLY A 175 22.31 19.44 22.09
CA GLY A 175 22.61 18.09 21.63
C GLY A 175 21.48 17.42 20.85
N CYS A 176 20.51 18.18 20.38
CA CYS A 176 19.45 17.71 19.50
C CYS A 176 19.86 17.83 18.03
N LYS A 177 19.15 17.11 17.15
CA LYS A 177 19.26 17.29 15.70
C LYS A 177 17.86 17.43 15.07
N SER A 178 17.75 18.22 14.01
CA SER A 178 16.57 18.25 13.14
C SER A 178 16.77 17.31 11.95
N ILE A 179 15.69 16.76 11.45
CA ILE A 179 15.68 15.85 10.30
C ILE A 179 14.63 16.36 9.31
N LEU A 180 15.07 16.70 8.10
CA LEU A 180 14.18 16.98 6.96
C LEU A 180 13.74 15.66 6.34
N VAL A 181 12.45 15.43 6.29
CA VAL A 181 11.82 14.18 5.81
C VAL A 181 11.07 14.46 4.53
N TYR A 182 11.25 13.61 3.52
CA TYR A 182 10.65 13.71 2.19
C TYR A 182 10.97 15.02 1.46
N GLU A 183 12.27 15.39 1.44
CA GLU A 183 12.76 16.56 0.70
C GLU A 183 12.18 16.62 -0.71
N ASP A 184 11.67 17.78 -1.12
CA ASP A 184 11.04 18.04 -2.43
C ASP A 184 9.74 17.26 -2.72
N ASP A 185 9.15 16.53 -1.75
CA ASP A 185 7.85 15.88 -1.88
C ASP A 185 6.74 16.74 -1.26
N LYS A 186 5.50 16.52 -1.69
CA LYS A 186 4.31 17.17 -1.09
C LYS A 186 4.10 16.85 0.39
N GLY A 187 4.73 15.80 0.86
CA GLY A 187 4.70 15.35 2.25
C GLY A 187 5.91 15.80 3.07
N GLU A 188 6.73 16.73 2.57
CA GLU A 188 7.90 17.25 3.26
C GLU A 188 7.55 17.85 4.63
N TYR A 189 8.34 17.49 5.62
CA TYR A 189 8.26 18.08 6.96
C TYR A 189 9.59 17.94 7.71
N THR A 190 9.77 18.75 8.74
CA THR A 190 10.91 18.65 9.66
C THR A 190 10.47 18.01 10.96
N THR A 191 11.25 17.08 11.47
CA THR A 191 11.11 16.49 12.81
C THR A 191 12.40 16.63 13.59
N PHE A 192 12.40 16.22 14.85
CA PHE A 192 13.51 16.40 15.77
C PHE A 192 13.81 15.12 16.53
N ILE A 193 15.09 14.95 16.88
CA ILE A 193 15.56 13.86 17.74
C ILE A 193 16.33 14.45 18.93
N HIS A 194 16.12 13.85 20.09
CA HIS A 194 16.81 14.22 21.31
C HIS A 194 18.18 13.53 21.45
N GLN A 195 18.95 13.94 22.42
CA GLN A 195 20.34 13.54 22.62
C GLN A 195 20.56 12.01 22.56
N GLU A 196 19.74 11.21 23.24
CA GLU A 196 19.87 9.74 23.26
C GLU A 196 19.77 9.12 21.85
N ALA A 197 18.88 9.68 20.99
CA ALA A 197 18.77 9.23 19.61
C ALA A 197 19.89 9.75 18.72
N VAL A 198 20.46 10.91 19.05
CA VAL A 198 21.66 11.47 18.40
C VAL A 198 22.87 10.57 18.70
N GLU A 199 23.08 10.18 19.96
CA GLU A 199 24.15 9.26 20.35
C GLU A 199 24.08 7.94 19.57
N ALA A 200 22.87 7.36 19.46
CA ALA A 200 22.66 6.13 18.70
C ALA A 200 22.82 6.30 17.17
N LEU A 201 22.70 7.53 16.65
CA LEU A 201 22.92 7.86 15.25
C LEU A 201 24.39 8.06 14.91
N ASP A 202 25.16 8.58 15.87
CA ASP A 202 26.59 8.93 15.69
C ASP A 202 27.53 7.74 15.98
N GLU A 203 27.04 6.63 16.62
CA GLU A 203 27.72 5.34 16.77
C GLU A 203 27.88 4.60 15.42
#